data_a5dbd1bafcf6cdb1241ec9e9be297613
#
_entry.id   a5dbd1bafcf6cdb1241ec9e9be297613
#
_cell.length_a   1.000
_cell.length_b   1.000
_cell.length_c   1.000
_cell.angle_alpha   90.00
_cell.angle_beta   90.00
_cell.angle_gamma   90.00
#
_symmetry.space_group_name_H-M   'P 1'
#
loop_
_entity.id
_entity.type
_entity.pdbx_description
1 polymer ?
#
loop_
_entity_poly.entity_id
_entity_poly.type
_entity_poly.pdbx_seq_one_letter_code
_entity_poly.pdbx_strand_id
1 'polypeptide(L)'
;MHHSFIQRLILTTLLLVSFGVCAVKTGFAQTLDADWPVWRGPRGDGSWNAPRLSDDWPAEGLPVEWSNAIGGGYAGISVAGNRVITMDRQIVEGTEERSNGQETKASKTELERVFCLDLKTGKELWAFEYDQPYGDLDYGNGPRAAPTIHGDIVLTIGALGKLNCLRIADGTIVWSHDLVKDFKGRPPMWGYAASPRVYNDHVIVFSGGDDGFCVLAFDLKTGQLKWHSLSDKAGYSWPVPIRRKGHTQLVCWTPSHIRAIDADDGRPLWSIPYEVTYGVSIATPIIHEDIALVCGYWAGSRAIKLGEEPESADLLWEENRYLRGLMAQPIYRDGYVYLLDKQYGLTCFELQTGKKLWDDKNTLTPRGRNPQASIVWLNEEGRTDRNRILALNAEGELVLATTSPDGFSEQARSKIIDPTWAHPAFVGDRVLARSDQKLVCVRLPVAD
;
A
#
# COMPACT_ATOMS: atom_id res chain seq x y z
N MET A 1 44.37 -51.94 66.16
CA MET A 1 45.50 -52.45 65.32
C MET A 1 45.29 -52.02 63.90
N HIS A 2 46.29 -51.38 63.40
CA HIS A 2 46.47 -50.74 62.08
C HIS A 2 46.02 -51.59 60.87
N HIS A 3 45.48 -50.96 59.79
CA HIS A 3 46.22 -50.73 58.58
C HIS A 3 45.48 -49.83 57.62
N SER A 4 46.20 -48.78 57.25
CA SER A 4 45.96 -47.79 56.20
C SER A 4 46.06 -48.42 54.81
N PHE A 5 45.19 -48.05 53.88
CA PHE A 5 45.40 -48.21 52.44
C PHE A 5 45.05 -46.99 51.69
N ILE A 6 46.10 -46.41 51.11
CA ILE A 6 46.06 -45.22 50.21
C ILE A 6 45.64 -45.74 48.83
N GLN A 7 44.51 -45.19 48.30
CA GLN A 7 44.17 -45.33 46.88
C GLN A 7 44.40 -44.03 46.17
N ARG A 8 45.30 -44.03 45.21
CA ARG A 8 45.55 -42.93 44.26
C ARG A 8 44.41 -42.77 43.31
N LEU A 9 43.82 -41.53 43.29
CA LEU A 9 42.81 -41.11 42.30
C LEU A 9 43.56 -40.49 41.10
N ILE A 10 43.46 -41.16 39.94
CA ILE A 10 43.91 -40.64 38.65
C ILE A 10 42.81 -39.76 38.12
N LEU A 11 43.06 -38.46 38.07
CA LEU A 11 42.11 -37.45 37.46
C LEU A 11 42.39 -37.42 35.96
N THR A 12 41.49 -37.99 35.16
CA THR A 12 41.49 -37.87 33.70
C THR A 12 40.64 -36.63 33.33
N THR A 13 41.32 -35.57 32.95
CA THR A 13 40.65 -34.34 32.48
C THR A 13 40.20 -34.53 31.04
N LEU A 14 38.90 -34.71 30.81
CA LEU A 14 38.28 -34.64 29.49
C LEU A 14 38.08 -33.16 29.10
N LEU A 15 38.85 -32.69 28.12
CA LEU A 15 38.58 -31.38 27.47
C LEU A 15 37.40 -31.56 26.51
N LEU A 16 36.23 -31.07 26.89
CA LEU A 16 35.10 -30.87 26.00
C LEU A 16 35.33 -29.55 25.23
N VAL A 17 35.76 -29.66 23.98
CA VAL A 17 35.74 -28.54 23.02
C VAL A 17 34.32 -28.39 22.52
N SER A 18 33.56 -27.45 23.11
CA SER A 18 32.26 -27.03 22.58
C SER A 18 32.49 -26.13 21.38
N PHE A 19 32.25 -26.63 20.18
CA PHE A 19 32.05 -25.78 18.99
C PHE A 19 30.74 -25.02 19.16
N GLY A 20 30.86 -23.81 19.63
CA GLY A 20 29.75 -22.82 19.59
C GLY A 20 29.47 -22.44 18.15
N VAL A 21 28.43 -23.03 17.55
CA VAL A 21 27.83 -22.50 16.33
C VAL A 21 27.22 -21.16 16.69
N CYS A 22 27.95 -20.09 16.42
CA CYS A 22 27.45 -18.74 16.50
C CYS A 22 26.46 -18.58 15.32
N ALA A 23 25.18 -18.88 15.57
CA ALA A 23 24.11 -18.52 14.65
C ALA A 23 24.04 -16.98 14.66
N VAL A 24 24.64 -16.36 13.66
CA VAL A 24 24.43 -14.94 13.37
C VAL A 24 22.96 -14.80 13.02
N LYS A 25 22.15 -14.47 14.01
CA LYS A 25 20.81 -13.93 13.78
C LYS A 25 21.03 -12.56 13.12
N THR A 26 21.05 -12.53 11.79
CA THR A 26 20.83 -11.30 11.04
C THR A 26 19.36 -10.95 11.19
N GLY A 27 18.98 -10.50 12.39
CA GLY A 27 17.72 -9.85 12.60
C GLY A 27 17.77 -8.54 11.80
N PHE A 28 16.98 -8.43 10.74
CA PHE A 28 16.62 -7.13 10.17
C PHE A 28 15.84 -6.39 11.27
N ALA A 29 16.56 -5.60 12.09
CA ALA A 29 15.91 -4.61 12.90
C ALA A 29 15.32 -3.59 11.91
N GLN A 30 14.02 -3.71 11.64
CA GLN A 30 13.26 -2.69 10.95
C GLN A 30 13.40 -1.41 11.78
N THR A 31 14.08 -0.41 11.24
CA THR A 31 13.87 0.97 11.63
C THR A 31 12.54 1.36 11.00
N LEU A 32 11.43 1.06 11.69
CA LEU A 32 10.05 1.20 11.23
C LEU A 32 9.72 2.58 10.64
N ASP A 33 10.54 3.59 10.91
CA ASP A 33 10.30 4.98 10.50
C ASP A 33 11.08 5.42 9.23
N ALA A 34 12.06 4.63 8.76
CA ALA A 34 12.89 4.97 7.60
C ALA A 34 12.46 4.26 6.31
N ASP A 35 11.65 3.21 6.41
CA ASP A 35 11.21 2.36 5.30
C ASP A 35 9.79 2.72 4.83
N TRP A 36 9.40 2.20 3.66
CA TRP A 36 8.04 2.33 3.10
C TRP A 36 7.41 0.94 2.86
N PRO A 37 7.19 0.13 3.93
CA PRO A 37 6.94 -1.31 3.79
C PRO A 37 5.50 -1.65 3.37
N VAL A 38 4.56 -0.74 3.54
CA VAL A 38 3.13 -0.98 3.29
C VAL A 38 2.49 0.20 2.56
N TRP A 39 1.29 -0.02 2.07
CA TRP A 39 0.43 1.01 1.50
C TRP A 39 0.36 2.26 2.37
N ARG A 40 0.67 3.44 1.78
CA ARG A 40 0.70 4.74 2.45
C ARG A 40 1.78 4.89 3.54
N GLY A 41 2.86 4.09 3.46
CA GLY A 41 4.00 4.21 4.36
C GLY A 41 3.88 3.44 5.68
N PRO A 42 4.87 3.54 6.56
CA PRO A 42 5.02 2.66 7.72
C PRO A 42 3.83 2.65 8.68
N ARG A 43 3.10 3.74 8.77
CA ARG A 43 1.88 3.87 9.58
C ARG A 43 0.59 3.68 8.79
N GLY A 44 0.65 3.64 7.45
CA GLY A 44 -0.52 3.56 6.58
C GLY A 44 -1.38 4.83 6.56
N ASP A 45 -0.87 5.94 7.05
CA ASP A 45 -1.58 7.20 7.22
C ASP A 45 -1.21 8.28 6.17
N GLY A 46 -0.25 8.00 5.28
CA GLY A 46 0.23 8.95 4.30
C GLY A 46 1.17 9.99 4.91
N SER A 47 1.91 9.63 5.95
CA SER A 47 2.96 10.47 6.50
C SER A 47 4.35 9.82 6.35
N TRP A 48 5.35 10.65 6.10
CA TRP A 48 6.72 10.26 5.90
C TRP A 48 7.65 11.03 6.85
N ASN A 49 8.49 10.31 7.60
CA ASN A 49 9.55 10.91 8.39
C ASN A 49 10.71 11.25 7.44
N ALA A 50 10.64 12.44 6.86
CA ALA A 50 11.56 12.93 5.86
C ALA A 50 12.77 13.60 6.52
N PRO A 51 13.97 13.60 5.88
CA PRO A 51 14.98 14.57 6.21
C PRO A 51 14.46 15.99 5.95
N ARG A 52 15.12 16.98 6.44
CA ARG A 52 14.76 18.38 6.14
C ARG A 52 15.00 18.66 4.65
N LEU A 53 13.92 18.73 3.86
CA LEU A 53 14.02 18.96 2.42
C LEU A 53 14.26 20.44 2.12
N SER A 54 15.18 20.70 1.16
CA SER A 54 15.32 22.03 0.54
C SER A 54 14.15 22.30 -0.39
N ASP A 55 13.72 23.56 -0.49
CA ASP A 55 12.80 24.05 -1.51
C ASP A 55 13.53 24.65 -2.74
N ASP A 56 14.85 24.73 -2.68
CA ASP A 56 15.70 25.09 -3.82
C ASP A 56 16.04 23.86 -4.67
N TRP A 57 15.17 23.58 -5.65
CA TRP A 57 15.34 22.44 -6.56
C TRP A 57 16.05 22.87 -7.84
N PRO A 58 16.98 22.02 -8.38
CA PRO A 58 17.70 22.32 -9.60
C PRO A 58 16.77 22.58 -10.80
N ALA A 59 17.03 23.63 -11.55
CA ALA A 59 16.24 23.98 -12.74
C ALA A 59 16.30 22.91 -13.84
N GLU A 60 17.40 22.14 -13.90
CA GLU A 60 17.58 20.99 -14.80
C GLU A 60 16.82 19.73 -14.37
N GLY A 61 16.18 19.77 -13.21
CA GLY A 61 15.44 18.64 -12.62
C GLY A 61 16.18 17.95 -11.50
N LEU A 62 15.47 17.08 -10.79
CA LEU A 62 16.01 16.32 -9.65
C LEU A 62 16.95 15.19 -10.15
N PRO A 63 18.06 14.91 -9.43
CA PRO A 63 19.01 13.88 -9.82
C PRO A 63 18.37 12.48 -9.82
N VAL A 64 18.46 11.76 -10.93
CA VAL A 64 18.08 10.35 -11.06
C VAL A 64 19.26 9.48 -10.68
N GLU A 65 19.16 8.72 -9.58
CA GLU A 65 20.23 7.80 -9.16
C GLU A 65 20.29 6.56 -10.06
N TRP A 66 19.11 6.03 -10.40
CA TRP A 66 18.98 4.92 -11.33
C TRP A 66 17.58 4.87 -11.96
N SER A 67 17.49 4.18 -13.09
CA SER A 67 16.25 3.98 -13.84
C SER A 67 16.24 2.60 -14.48
N ASN A 68 15.11 1.88 -14.36
CA ASN A 68 14.91 0.56 -14.96
C ASN A 68 13.69 0.55 -15.85
N ALA A 69 13.80 -0.18 -16.98
CA ALA A 69 12.63 -0.53 -17.77
C ALA A 69 11.80 -1.58 -17.03
N ILE A 70 10.49 -1.40 -17.00
CA ILE A 70 9.52 -2.31 -16.38
C ILE A 70 8.32 -2.51 -17.31
N GLY A 71 7.46 -3.46 -16.97
CA GLY A 71 6.19 -3.68 -17.66
C GLY A 71 5.04 -2.84 -17.12
N GLY A 72 3.86 -2.98 -17.75
CA GLY A 72 2.66 -2.22 -17.44
C GLY A 72 2.05 -2.55 -16.07
N GLY A 73 1.16 -1.67 -15.60
CA GLY A 73 0.41 -1.80 -14.37
C GLY A 73 0.55 -0.60 -13.44
N TYR A 74 -0.26 -0.59 -12.39
CA TYR A 74 -0.38 0.52 -11.44
C TYR A 74 0.07 0.14 -10.02
N ALA A 75 0.74 -1.01 -9.87
CA ALA A 75 1.20 -1.45 -8.55
C ALA A 75 2.07 -0.39 -7.88
N GLY A 76 1.79 -0.09 -6.63
CA GLY A 76 2.64 0.77 -5.82
C GLY A 76 4.00 0.11 -5.52
N ILE A 77 4.85 0.86 -4.87
CA ILE A 77 6.21 0.44 -4.52
C ILE A 77 6.30 0.30 -3.00
N SER A 78 6.97 -0.77 -2.54
CA SER A 78 7.27 -0.96 -1.12
C SER A 78 8.75 -1.17 -0.91
N VAL A 79 9.26 -0.62 0.20
CA VAL A 79 10.69 -0.66 0.53
C VAL A 79 10.90 -1.10 1.97
N ALA A 80 11.86 -2.00 2.18
CA ALA A 80 12.36 -2.36 3.50
C ALA A 80 13.87 -2.58 3.44
N GLY A 81 14.60 -1.83 4.25
CA GLY A 81 16.05 -1.80 4.23
C GLY A 81 16.60 -1.46 2.85
N ASN A 82 17.36 -2.38 2.25
CA ASN A 82 17.93 -2.19 0.90
C ASN A 82 17.12 -2.88 -0.22
N ARG A 83 15.85 -3.20 0.02
CA ARG A 83 15.00 -3.92 -0.96
C ARG A 83 13.83 -3.07 -1.40
N VAL A 84 13.69 -2.90 -2.71
CA VAL A 84 12.57 -2.24 -3.38
C VAL A 84 11.74 -3.31 -4.05
N ILE A 85 10.45 -3.40 -3.73
CA ILE A 85 9.56 -4.42 -4.28
C ILE A 85 8.36 -3.76 -4.96
N THR A 86 8.06 -4.20 -6.17
CA THR A 86 6.85 -3.82 -6.91
C THR A 86 6.42 -4.96 -7.81
N MET A 87 5.39 -4.75 -8.61
CA MET A 87 4.85 -5.73 -9.56
C MET A 87 4.65 -5.08 -10.92
N ASP A 88 4.77 -5.87 -11.98
CA ASP A 88 4.41 -5.46 -13.34
C ASP A 88 3.81 -6.61 -14.14
N ARG A 89 3.25 -6.28 -15.30
CA ARG A 89 2.81 -7.22 -16.32
C ARG A 89 3.87 -7.31 -17.39
N GLN A 90 4.27 -8.54 -17.74
CA GLN A 90 5.16 -8.84 -18.85
C GLN A 90 4.37 -9.52 -19.98
N ILE A 91 4.76 -9.23 -21.23
CA ILE A 91 4.26 -9.92 -22.40
C ILE A 91 5.45 -10.65 -23.03
N VAL A 92 5.37 -11.97 -23.03
CA VAL A 92 6.36 -12.82 -23.67
C VAL A 92 5.82 -13.26 -25.01
N GLU A 93 6.50 -12.90 -26.09
CA GLU A 93 6.18 -13.37 -27.43
C GLU A 93 6.71 -14.80 -27.59
N GLY A 94 5.81 -15.76 -27.84
CA GLY A 94 6.19 -17.14 -28.15
C GLY A 94 6.85 -17.24 -29.51
N THR A 95 7.72 -18.25 -29.66
CA THR A 95 8.31 -18.61 -30.96
C THR A 95 7.22 -19.06 -31.92
N GLU A 96 7.24 -18.60 -33.17
CA GLU A 96 6.38 -19.12 -34.25
C GLU A 96 6.67 -20.60 -34.46
N GLU A 97 5.77 -21.49 -34.08
CA GLU A 97 5.81 -22.88 -34.51
C GLU A 97 5.30 -22.96 -35.96
N ARG A 98 6.18 -23.20 -36.91
CA ARG A 98 5.82 -23.53 -38.29
C ARG A 98 5.31 -24.97 -38.35
N SER A 99 4.01 -25.14 -38.28
CA SER A 99 3.37 -26.42 -38.54
C SER A 99 2.63 -26.34 -39.86
N ASN A 100 3.03 -27.20 -40.84
CA ASN A 100 2.33 -27.47 -42.11
C ASN A 100 2.00 -26.30 -43.03
N GLY A 101 2.92 -25.30 -43.13
CA GLY A 101 2.81 -24.25 -44.15
C GLY A 101 1.73 -23.19 -43.92
N GLN A 102 1.08 -23.19 -42.76
CA GLN A 102 0.26 -22.09 -42.28
C GLN A 102 1.02 -21.28 -41.23
N GLU A 103 1.08 -19.96 -41.41
CA GLU A 103 1.56 -19.03 -40.39
C GLU A 103 0.62 -19.06 -39.20
N THR A 104 1.00 -19.73 -38.12
CA THR A 104 0.32 -19.61 -36.84
C THR A 104 0.74 -18.29 -36.20
N LYS A 105 -0.22 -17.46 -35.78
CA LYS A 105 0.07 -16.27 -34.97
C LYS A 105 0.90 -16.68 -33.76
N ALA A 106 2.00 -15.98 -33.51
CA ALA A 106 2.81 -16.17 -32.31
C ALA A 106 1.90 -16.13 -31.08
N SER A 107 1.96 -17.16 -30.24
CA SER A 107 1.23 -17.17 -28.99
C SER A 107 1.83 -16.12 -28.06
N LYS A 108 1.01 -15.21 -27.53
CA LYS A 108 1.46 -14.25 -26.51
C LYS A 108 1.11 -14.81 -25.15
N THR A 109 2.11 -14.99 -24.30
CA THR A 109 1.93 -15.33 -22.88
C THR A 109 1.99 -14.06 -22.05
N GLU A 110 0.99 -13.84 -21.23
CA GLU A 110 0.96 -12.73 -20.29
C GLU A 110 1.33 -13.23 -18.90
N LEU A 111 2.31 -12.56 -18.28
CA LEU A 111 2.79 -12.88 -16.95
C LEU A 111 2.54 -11.69 -16.02
N GLU A 112 2.24 -11.96 -14.77
CA GLU A 112 2.49 -11.01 -13.67
C GLU A 112 3.83 -11.35 -13.03
N ARG A 113 4.62 -10.32 -12.77
CA ARG A 113 5.93 -10.44 -12.13
C ARG A 113 5.97 -9.63 -10.85
N VAL A 114 6.43 -10.27 -9.76
CA VAL A 114 6.86 -9.60 -8.53
C VAL A 114 8.38 -9.56 -8.56
N PHE A 115 8.98 -8.40 -8.41
CA PHE A 115 10.44 -8.31 -8.47
C PHE A 115 10.99 -7.40 -7.37
N CYS A 116 12.21 -7.73 -6.96
CA CYS A 116 12.96 -7.04 -5.93
C CYS A 116 14.22 -6.43 -6.53
N LEU A 117 14.43 -5.15 -6.25
CA LEU A 117 15.62 -4.42 -6.64
C LEU A 117 16.43 -4.00 -5.41
N ASP A 118 17.72 -3.83 -5.60
CA ASP A 118 18.62 -3.17 -4.66
C ASP A 118 18.33 -1.65 -4.67
N LEU A 119 18.03 -1.07 -3.52
CA LEU A 119 17.64 0.34 -3.38
C LEU A 119 18.72 1.30 -3.89
N LYS A 120 20.01 0.97 -3.69
CA LYS A 120 21.12 1.88 -4.02
C LYS A 120 21.48 1.86 -5.49
N THR A 121 21.31 0.71 -6.14
CA THR A 121 21.83 0.49 -7.51
C THR A 121 20.75 0.25 -8.55
N GLY A 122 19.51 -0.02 -8.12
CA GLY A 122 18.42 -0.45 -9.00
C GLY A 122 18.60 -1.85 -9.59
N LYS A 123 19.66 -2.60 -9.22
CA LYS A 123 19.91 -3.93 -9.74
C LYS A 123 18.87 -4.92 -9.25
N GLU A 124 18.33 -5.74 -10.15
CA GLU A 124 17.42 -6.82 -9.79
C GLU A 124 18.13 -7.87 -8.91
N LEU A 125 17.54 -8.17 -7.78
CA LEU A 125 17.99 -9.19 -6.82
C LEU A 125 17.31 -10.53 -7.07
N TRP A 126 16.00 -10.50 -7.35
CA TRP A 126 15.19 -11.65 -7.72
C TRP A 126 13.90 -11.20 -8.40
N ALA A 127 13.29 -12.13 -9.15
CA ALA A 127 11.95 -12.01 -9.70
C ALA A 127 11.18 -13.32 -9.47
N PHE A 128 9.87 -13.19 -9.24
CA PHE A 128 8.89 -14.26 -9.17
C PHE A 128 7.81 -14.00 -10.19
N GLU A 129 7.60 -14.93 -11.10
CA GLU A 129 6.69 -14.79 -12.23
C GLU A 129 5.62 -15.89 -12.22
N TYR A 130 4.44 -15.57 -12.72
CA TYR A 130 3.37 -16.55 -12.92
C TYR A 130 2.50 -16.15 -14.10
N ASP A 131 1.93 -17.16 -14.76
CA ASP A 131 1.01 -16.96 -15.87
C ASP A 131 -0.24 -16.21 -15.40
N GLN A 132 -0.55 -15.13 -16.09
CA GLN A 132 -1.73 -14.33 -15.83
C GLN A 132 -2.31 -13.82 -17.14
N PRO A 133 -3.11 -14.66 -17.85
CA PRO A 133 -3.81 -14.18 -19.02
C PRO A 133 -4.87 -13.17 -18.60
N TYR A 134 -4.74 -11.96 -19.12
CA TYR A 134 -5.73 -10.92 -18.95
C TYR A 134 -6.78 -10.97 -20.04
N GLY A 135 -8.04 -10.65 -19.68
CA GLY A 135 -8.96 -10.09 -20.66
C GLY A 135 -8.68 -8.60 -20.84
N ASP A 136 -9.68 -7.85 -21.27
CA ASP A 136 -9.57 -6.39 -21.31
C ASP A 136 -10.04 -5.80 -19.99
N LEU A 137 -9.10 -5.37 -19.14
CA LEU A 137 -9.42 -4.52 -18.02
C LEU A 137 -9.41 -3.04 -18.48
N ASP A 138 -10.47 -2.33 -18.18
CA ASP A 138 -10.53 -0.89 -18.40
C ASP A 138 -9.31 -0.20 -17.75
N TYR A 139 -8.78 0.81 -18.43
CA TYR A 139 -7.56 1.54 -18.06
C TYR A 139 -6.26 0.71 -18.15
N GLY A 140 -6.27 -0.46 -18.79
CA GLY A 140 -5.11 -1.27 -19.07
C GLY A 140 -4.92 -2.45 -18.10
N ASN A 141 -4.21 -3.45 -18.58
CA ASN A 141 -3.90 -4.69 -17.87
C ASN A 141 -2.68 -4.53 -16.97
N GLY A 142 -2.63 -5.27 -15.88
CA GLY A 142 -1.49 -5.35 -14.97
C GLY A 142 -1.88 -5.22 -13.49
N PRO A 143 -0.96 -5.54 -12.56
CA PRO A 143 -1.19 -5.47 -11.12
C PRO A 143 -1.39 -4.02 -10.65
N ARG A 144 -2.18 -3.84 -9.58
CA ARG A 144 -2.60 -2.52 -9.08
C ARG A 144 -2.33 -2.30 -7.60
N ALA A 145 -2.27 -3.37 -6.81
CA ALA A 145 -2.02 -3.31 -5.38
C ALA A 145 -0.53 -3.07 -5.09
N ALA A 146 -0.22 -2.27 -4.07
CA ALA A 146 1.13 -2.19 -3.55
C ALA A 146 1.48 -3.48 -2.78
N PRO A 147 2.69 -4.02 -2.89
CA PRO A 147 3.15 -5.09 -2.03
C PRO A 147 3.09 -4.69 -0.54
N THR A 148 2.91 -5.66 0.35
CA THR A 148 2.99 -5.45 1.80
C THR A 148 4.17 -6.24 2.34
N ILE A 149 5.17 -5.55 2.87
CA ILE A 149 6.34 -6.18 3.50
C ILE A 149 6.09 -6.29 5.00
N HIS A 150 6.31 -7.49 5.55
CA HIS A 150 6.22 -7.74 6.98
C HIS A 150 7.31 -8.72 7.44
N GLY A 151 8.29 -8.22 8.17
CA GLY A 151 9.43 -9.02 8.59
C GLY A 151 10.23 -9.57 7.40
N ASP A 152 10.30 -10.89 7.28
CA ASP A 152 11.03 -11.61 6.24
C ASP A 152 10.17 -12.04 5.04
N ILE A 153 8.93 -11.57 4.96
CA ILE A 153 8.00 -11.90 3.89
C ILE A 153 7.47 -10.67 3.17
N VAL A 154 6.99 -10.88 1.95
CA VAL A 154 6.22 -9.92 1.17
C VAL A 154 4.93 -10.57 0.68
N LEU A 155 3.83 -9.86 0.87
CA LEU A 155 2.49 -10.22 0.42
C LEU A 155 2.15 -9.43 -0.83
N THR A 156 1.67 -10.09 -1.86
CA THR A 156 1.25 -9.46 -3.12
C THR A 156 -0.09 -10.00 -3.57
N ILE A 157 -0.88 -9.17 -4.22
CA ILE A 157 -2.12 -9.60 -4.88
C ILE A 157 -2.13 -9.09 -6.32
N GLY A 158 -2.29 -10.02 -7.25
CA GLY A 158 -2.47 -9.73 -8.67
C GLY A 158 -3.86 -9.18 -8.97
N ALA A 159 -4.01 -8.50 -10.11
CA ALA A 159 -5.28 -7.87 -10.46
C ALA A 159 -6.45 -8.84 -10.58
N LEU A 160 -6.20 -10.10 -10.90
CA LEU A 160 -7.23 -11.14 -11.04
C LEU A 160 -7.32 -12.08 -9.81
N GLY A 161 -6.63 -11.76 -8.70
CA GLY A 161 -6.83 -12.41 -7.41
C GLY A 161 -5.79 -13.45 -7.02
N LYS A 162 -4.63 -13.49 -7.68
CA LYS A 162 -3.50 -14.32 -7.25
C LYS A 162 -2.84 -13.66 -6.03
N LEU A 163 -3.04 -14.24 -4.85
CA LEU A 163 -2.45 -13.81 -3.58
C LEU A 163 -1.21 -14.64 -3.30
N ASN A 164 -0.06 -13.99 -3.11
CA ASN A 164 1.20 -14.67 -2.82
C ASN A 164 1.82 -14.15 -1.53
N CYS A 165 2.39 -15.05 -0.76
CA CYS A 165 3.33 -14.76 0.32
C CYS A 165 4.69 -15.30 -0.10
N LEU A 166 5.67 -14.42 -0.26
CA LEU A 166 7.00 -14.73 -0.73
C LEU A 166 8.04 -14.40 0.35
N ARG A 167 9.17 -15.08 0.35
CA ARG A 167 10.33 -14.65 1.16
C ARG A 167 10.94 -13.39 0.56
N ILE A 168 11.18 -12.39 1.36
CA ILE A 168 11.80 -11.13 0.91
C ILE A 168 13.25 -11.33 0.47
N ALA A 169 13.91 -12.38 0.95
CA ALA A 169 15.32 -12.65 0.67
C ALA A 169 15.57 -13.05 -0.79
N ASP A 170 14.70 -13.88 -1.36
CA ASP A 170 14.94 -14.59 -2.62
C ASP A 170 13.69 -14.78 -3.48
N GLY A 171 12.51 -14.29 -3.06
CA GLY A 171 11.27 -14.41 -3.82
C GLY A 171 10.63 -15.80 -3.79
N THR A 172 11.13 -16.76 -3.00
CA THR A 172 10.54 -18.10 -2.91
C THR A 172 9.17 -18.08 -2.24
N ILE A 173 8.24 -18.90 -2.75
CA ILE A 173 6.87 -18.99 -2.23
C ILE A 173 6.88 -19.59 -0.83
N VAL A 174 6.21 -18.92 0.11
CA VAL A 174 5.84 -19.48 1.42
C VAL A 174 4.47 -20.15 1.32
N TRP A 175 3.50 -19.45 0.79
CA TRP A 175 2.17 -19.95 0.44
C TRP A 175 1.53 -19.05 -0.64
N SER A 176 0.51 -19.57 -1.31
CA SER A 176 -0.19 -18.85 -2.39
C SER A 176 -1.63 -19.33 -2.50
N HIS A 177 -2.52 -18.42 -2.89
CA HIS A 177 -3.94 -18.68 -3.16
C HIS A 177 -4.40 -18.03 -4.46
N ASP A 178 -5.44 -18.58 -5.03
CA ASP A 178 -6.23 -17.97 -6.10
C ASP A 178 -7.60 -17.60 -5.48
N LEU A 179 -7.82 -16.32 -5.19
CA LEU A 179 -9.04 -15.90 -4.48
C LEU A 179 -10.32 -16.27 -5.21
N VAL A 180 -10.27 -16.32 -6.55
CA VAL A 180 -11.42 -16.67 -7.39
C VAL A 180 -11.71 -18.16 -7.29
N LYS A 181 -10.69 -19.01 -7.49
CA LYS A 181 -10.87 -20.47 -7.53
C LYS A 181 -11.07 -21.07 -6.14
N ASP A 182 -10.28 -20.58 -5.16
CA ASP A 182 -10.23 -21.19 -3.84
C ASP A 182 -11.31 -20.67 -2.89
N PHE A 183 -11.75 -19.39 -3.07
CA PHE A 183 -12.64 -18.69 -2.11
C PHE A 183 -13.84 -17.98 -2.77
N LYS A 184 -14.25 -18.40 -3.98
CA LYS A 184 -15.38 -17.81 -4.70
C LYS A 184 -15.25 -16.30 -4.95
N GLY A 185 -14.02 -15.77 -4.91
CA GLY A 185 -13.74 -14.35 -5.07
C GLY A 185 -14.25 -13.81 -6.41
N ARG A 186 -14.62 -12.53 -6.39
CA ARG A 186 -15.08 -11.82 -7.59
C ARG A 186 -14.23 -10.57 -7.76
N PRO A 187 -13.32 -10.55 -8.74
CA PRO A 187 -12.54 -9.36 -9.02
C PRO A 187 -13.45 -8.16 -9.26
N PRO A 188 -13.16 -7.01 -8.66
CA PRO A 188 -13.85 -5.77 -9.01
C PRO A 188 -13.66 -5.42 -10.48
N MET A 189 -14.47 -4.52 -11.03
CA MET A 189 -14.47 -4.14 -12.46
C MET A 189 -13.07 -3.81 -12.99
N TRP A 190 -12.22 -3.18 -12.18
CA TRP A 190 -10.84 -2.81 -12.55
C TRP A 190 -9.79 -3.69 -11.87
N GLY A 191 -10.13 -4.91 -11.47
CA GLY A 191 -9.24 -5.83 -10.79
C GLY A 191 -8.99 -5.49 -9.31
N TYR A 192 -8.38 -6.41 -8.57
CA TYR A 192 -8.01 -6.19 -7.18
C TYR A 192 -6.91 -5.13 -7.06
N ALA A 193 -7.14 -4.09 -6.26
CA ALA A 193 -6.19 -3.01 -6.01
C ALA A 193 -5.94 -2.72 -4.51
N ALA A 194 -6.78 -3.26 -3.62
CA ALA A 194 -6.52 -3.18 -2.19
C ALA A 194 -5.31 -4.06 -1.82
N SER A 195 -4.29 -3.45 -1.23
CA SER A 195 -3.11 -4.19 -0.75
C SER A 195 -3.48 -5.15 0.38
N PRO A 196 -2.84 -6.33 0.51
CA PRO A 196 -3.01 -7.17 1.68
C PRO A 196 -2.67 -6.43 2.97
N ARG A 197 -3.50 -6.58 4.01
CA ARG A 197 -3.28 -5.96 5.32
C ARG A 197 -2.80 -6.99 6.32
N VAL A 198 -1.67 -6.74 6.96
CA VAL A 198 -1.27 -7.54 8.13
C VAL A 198 -1.84 -6.90 9.40
N TYR A 199 -2.52 -7.72 10.18
CA TYR A 199 -2.99 -7.40 11.53
C TYR A 199 -2.67 -8.58 12.46
N ASN A 200 -1.81 -8.38 13.46
CA ASN A 200 -1.24 -9.43 14.29
C ASN A 200 -0.64 -10.56 13.43
N ASP A 201 -1.20 -11.77 13.53
CA ASP A 201 -0.84 -12.96 12.74
C ASP A 201 -1.81 -13.24 11.58
N HIS A 202 -2.64 -12.27 11.19
CA HIS A 202 -3.61 -12.38 10.10
C HIS A 202 -3.20 -11.55 8.88
N VAL A 203 -3.45 -12.11 7.69
CA VAL A 203 -3.44 -11.40 6.41
C VAL A 203 -4.87 -11.16 5.97
N ILE A 204 -5.29 -9.91 5.95
CA ILE A 204 -6.65 -9.49 5.60
C ILE A 204 -6.67 -9.04 4.13
N VAL A 205 -7.62 -9.58 3.34
CA VAL A 205 -7.83 -9.20 1.94
C VAL A 205 -9.32 -9.10 1.61
N PHE A 206 -9.66 -8.25 0.64
CA PHE A 206 -10.97 -8.27 0.00
C PHE A 206 -11.00 -9.28 -1.12
N SER A 207 -11.95 -10.20 -1.08
CA SER A 207 -12.20 -11.20 -2.11
C SER A 207 -13.50 -10.92 -2.91
N GLY A 208 -14.50 -10.30 -2.25
CA GLY A 208 -15.76 -9.93 -2.88
C GLY A 208 -16.68 -11.09 -3.21
N GLY A 209 -16.46 -12.24 -2.56
CA GLY A 209 -17.30 -13.42 -2.74
C GLY A 209 -18.63 -13.33 -1.96
N ASP A 210 -19.64 -14.03 -2.45
CA ASP A 210 -20.91 -14.21 -1.74
C ASP A 210 -20.74 -15.13 -0.51
N ASP A 211 -21.82 -15.33 0.23
CA ASP A 211 -21.90 -16.27 1.37
C ASP A 211 -20.85 -16.00 2.47
N GLY A 212 -20.52 -14.75 2.73
CA GLY A 212 -19.54 -14.37 3.73
C GLY A 212 -18.09 -14.27 3.24
N PHE A 213 -17.83 -14.48 1.93
CA PHE A 213 -16.46 -14.48 1.40
C PHE A 213 -16.01 -13.12 0.82
N CYS A 214 -16.57 -12.00 1.29
CA CYS A 214 -16.11 -10.68 0.86
C CYS A 214 -14.77 -10.31 1.48
N VAL A 215 -14.59 -10.50 2.79
CA VAL A 215 -13.35 -10.26 3.52
C VAL A 215 -12.82 -11.58 4.03
N LEU A 216 -11.54 -11.85 3.78
CA LEU A 216 -10.87 -13.07 4.20
C LEU A 216 -9.70 -12.73 5.10
N ALA A 217 -9.49 -13.55 6.13
CA ALA A 217 -8.31 -13.52 6.97
C ALA A 217 -7.56 -14.84 6.91
N PHE A 218 -6.31 -14.79 6.55
CA PHE A 218 -5.42 -15.94 6.50
C PHE A 218 -4.39 -15.88 7.62
N ASP A 219 -3.98 -17.04 8.11
CA ASP A 219 -2.82 -17.14 9.00
C ASP A 219 -1.57 -16.68 8.24
N LEU A 220 -0.85 -15.73 8.82
CA LEU A 220 0.30 -15.09 8.18
C LEU A 220 1.41 -16.09 7.79
N LYS A 221 1.64 -17.11 8.60
CA LYS A 221 2.74 -18.08 8.41
C LYS A 221 2.36 -19.21 7.46
N THR A 222 1.13 -19.70 7.56
CA THR A 222 0.70 -20.92 6.88
C THR A 222 -0.21 -20.68 5.68
N GLY A 223 -0.82 -19.49 5.57
CA GLY A 223 -1.84 -19.18 4.57
C GLY A 223 -3.18 -19.88 4.82
N GLN A 224 -3.39 -20.57 5.94
CA GLN A 224 -4.68 -21.19 6.25
C GLN A 224 -5.75 -20.12 6.51
N LEU A 225 -6.95 -20.31 5.95
CA LEU A 225 -8.09 -19.45 6.22
C LEU A 225 -8.47 -19.54 7.71
N LYS A 226 -8.46 -18.41 8.41
CA LYS A 226 -8.85 -18.29 9.83
C LYS A 226 -10.33 -17.97 9.97
N TRP A 227 -10.76 -16.94 9.27
CA TRP A 227 -12.14 -16.52 9.22
C TRP A 227 -12.47 -15.83 7.89
N HIS A 228 -13.75 -15.72 7.59
CA HIS A 228 -14.28 -14.93 6.48
C HIS A 228 -15.52 -14.17 6.92
N SER A 229 -15.84 -13.06 6.26
CA SER A 229 -16.92 -12.18 6.65
C SER A 229 -17.47 -11.38 5.47
N LEU A 230 -18.70 -10.88 5.63
CA LEU A 230 -19.43 -10.04 4.71
C LEU A 230 -19.71 -10.70 3.34
N SER A 231 -20.81 -10.26 2.69
CA SER A 231 -21.21 -10.75 1.37
C SER A 231 -21.29 -9.62 0.33
N ASP A 232 -20.60 -8.50 0.59
CA ASP A 232 -20.51 -7.39 -0.34
C ASP A 232 -19.54 -7.72 -1.49
N LYS A 233 -19.59 -6.96 -2.58
CA LYS A 233 -18.53 -6.98 -3.59
C LYS A 233 -17.24 -6.42 -2.99
N ALA A 234 -16.09 -6.79 -3.54
CA ALA A 234 -14.82 -6.22 -3.13
C ALA A 234 -14.77 -4.72 -3.47
N GLY A 235 -14.28 -3.93 -2.52
CA GLY A 235 -13.85 -2.55 -2.74
C GLY A 235 -12.37 -2.47 -3.12
N TYR A 236 -11.87 -1.26 -3.23
CA TYR A 236 -10.46 -0.96 -3.54
C TYR A 236 -9.74 -0.34 -2.36
N SER A 237 -10.49 0.05 -1.32
CA SER A 237 -9.93 0.68 -0.13
C SER A 237 -9.21 -0.32 0.77
N TRP A 238 -8.26 0.17 1.54
CA TRP A 238 -7.54 -0.63 2.52
C TRP A 238 -8.34 -0.73 3.83
N PRO A 239 -8.55 -1.91 4.44
CA PRO A 239 -9.19 -2.03 5.75
C PRO A 239 -8.37 -1.31 6.82
N VAL A 240 -9.00 -0.46 7.63
CA VAL A 240 -8.31 0.34 8.64
C VAL A 240 -8.60 -0.21 10.04
N PRO A 241 -7.59 -0.68 10.79
CA PRO A 241 -7.78 -1.13 12.16
C PRO A 241 -7.95 0.06 13.10
N ILE A 242 -8.93 -0.03 13.98
CA ILE A 242 -9.16 0.93 15.06
C ILE A 242 -9.35 0.18 16.39
N ARG A 243 -8.86 0.73 17.49
CA ARG A 243 -9.04 0.13 18.80
C ARG A 243 -10.14 0.84 19.58
N ARG A 244 -11.15 0.07 20.01
CA ARG A 244 -12.31 0.55 20.78
C ARG A 244 -12.57 -0.38 21.95
N LYS A 245 -12.61 0.14 23.20
CA LYS A 245 -12.88 -0.63 24.43
C LYS A 245 -12.12 -1.97 24.52
N GLY A 246 -10.84 -1.97 24.12
CA GLY A 246 -10.00 -3.18 24.19
C GLY A 246 -10.10 -4.13 22.99
N HIS A 247 -11.09 -3.94 22.10
CA HIS A 247 -11.26 -4.69 20.84
C HIS A 247 -10.69 -3.92 19.66
N THR A 248 -10.16 -4.62 18.68
CA THR A 248 -9.76 -4.02 17.40
C THR A 248 -10.84 -4.32 16.37
N GLN A 249 -11.28 -3.27 15.69
CA GLN A 249 -12.21 -3.34 14.57
C GLN A 249 -11.47 -3.03 13.28
N LEU A 250 -11.88 -3.65 12.18
CA LEU A 250 -11.48 -3.27 10.84
C LEU A 250 -12.61 -2.45 10.20
N VAL A 251 -12.35 -1.18 9.93
CA VAL A 251 -13.25 -0.34 9.14
C VAL A 251 -13.05 -0.67 7.68
N CYS A 252 -14.09 -1.22 7.05
CA CYS A 252 -14.12 -1.66 5.67
C CYS A 252 -15.08 -0.79 4.87
N TRP A 253 -14.63 -0.22 3.76
CA TRP A 253 -15.48 0.48 2.81
C TRP A 253 -15.68 -0.36 1.57
N THR A 254 -16.86 -0.95 1.44
CA THR A 254 -17.28 -1.75 0.29
C THR A 254 -18.09 -0.90 -0.71
N PRO A 255 -18.39 -1.39 -1.91
CA PRO A 255 -19.25 -0.70 -2.87
C PRO A 255 -20.63 -0.32 -2.37
N SER A 256 -21.16 -1.00 -1.36
CA SER A 256 -22.53 -0.79 -0.86
C SER A 256 -22.61 -0.27 0.57
N HIS A 257 -21.53 -0.37 1.36
CA HIS A 257 -21.58 -0.02 2.78
C HIS A 257 -20.23 0.49 3.32
N ILE A 258 -20.30 1.29 4.36
CA ILE A 258 -19.20 1.52 5.29
C ILE A 258 -19.48 0.62 6.49
N ARG A 259 -18.55 -0.28 6.82
CA ARG A 259 -18.76 -1.32 7.84
C ARG A 259 -17.59 -1.42 8.80
N ALA A 260 -17.84 -1.94 9.99
CA ALA A 260 -16.79 -2.50 10.83
C ALA A 260 -17.04 -3.98 11.11
N ILE A 261 -15.96 -4.73 11.18
CA ILE A 261 -15.92 -6.12 11.61
C ILE A 261 -14.89 -6.26 12.74
N ASP A 262 -15.07 -7.23 13.61
CA ASP A 262 -14.05 -7.59 14.59
C ASP A 262 -12.80 -8.12 13.87
N ALA A 263 -11.62 -7.65 14.25
CA ALA A 263 -10.38 -8.00 13.56
C ALA A 263 -9.90 -9.42 13.87
N ASP A 264 -10.33 -10.02 14.99
CA ASP A 264 -9.86 -11.32 15.45
C ASP A 264 -10.72 -12.48 14.89
N ASP A 265 -12.03 -12.27 14.69
CA ASP A 265 -12.97 -13.34 14.27
C ASP A 265 -13.84 -12.98 13.05
N GLY A 266 -13.77 -11.74 12.55
CA GLY A 266 -14.56 -11.27 11.40
C GLY A 266 -16.02 -10.99 11.70
N ARG A 267 -16.48 -11.03 12.94
CA ARG A 267 -17.88 -10.76 13.33
C ARG A 267 -18.27 -9.33 12.93
N PRO A 268 -19.38 -9.14 12.18
CA PRO A 268 -19.89 -7.81 11.86
C PRO A 268 -20.29 -7.04 13.13
N LEU A 269 -19.89 -5.76 13.19
CA LEU A 269 -20.14 -4.88 14.33
C LEU A 269 -21.19 -3.82 14.00
N TRP A 270 -20.91 -2.98 13.01
CA TRP A 270 -21.84 -1.97 12.52
C TRP A 270 -21.80 -1.82 11.02
N SER A 271 -22.82 -1.19 10.44
CA SER A 271 -22.97 -1.02 9.01
C SER A 271 -23.79 0.22 8.68
N ILE A 272 -23.23 1.09 7.84
CA ILE A 272 -23.89 2.29 7.30
C ILE A 272 -24.03 2.10 5.79
N PRO A 273 -25.24 2.13 5.22
CA PRO A 273 -25.45 2.02 3.77
C PRO A 273 -24.77 3.16 3.03
N TYR A 274 -24.02 2.82 1.98
CA TYR A 274 -23.39 3.79 1.09
C TYR A 274 -23.17 3.17 -0.29
N GLU A 275 -24.15 3.29 -1.18
CA GLU A 275 -24.04 2.81 -2.55
C GLU A 275 -23.07 3.68 -3.34
N VAL A 276 -22.06 3.04 -3.94
CA VAL A 276 -21.02 3.70 -4.71
C VAL A 276 -21.17 3.34 -6.18
N THR A 277 -21.43 4.33 -7.02
CA THR A 277 -21.53 4.16 -8.47
C THR A 277 -20.28 3.50 -9.03
N TYR A 278 -20.43 2.47 -9.86
CA TYR A 278 -19.35 1.62 -10.40
C TYR A 278 -18.50 0.89 -9.35
N GLY A 279 -18.92 0.88 -8.09
CA GLY A 279 -18.17 0.20 -7.02
C GLY A 279 -16.84 0.86 -6.62
N VAL A 280 -16.63 2.15 -6.94
CA VAL A 280 -15.35 2.87 -6.71
C VAL A 280 -15.15 3.30 -5.25
N SER A 281 -15.28 2.39 -4.31
CA SER A 281 -14.88 2.60 -2.91
C SER A 281 -13.35 2.50 -2.79
N ILE A 282 -12.62 3.57 -3.16
CA ILE A 282 -11.17 3.50 -3.38
C ILE A 282 -10.37 4.11 -2.23
N ALA A 283 -10.70 5.36 -1.83
CA ALA A 283 -9.90 6.05 -0.83
C ALA A 283 -9.92 5.31 0.52
N THR A 284 -8.75 5.11 1.11
CA THR A 284 -8.64 4.52 2.45
C THR A 284 -9.38 5.39 3.47
N PRO A 285 -10.25 4.84 4.32
CA PRO A 285 -10.93 5.60 5.35
C PRO A 285 -9.94 6.35 6.25
N ILE A 286 -10.21 7.62 6.54
CA ILE A 286 -9.52 8.37 7.58
C ILE A 286 -10.21 8.09 8.90
N ILE A 287 -9.44 7.73 9.91
CA ILE A 287 -9.93 7.58 11.28
C ILE A 287 -9.23 8.60 12.16
N HIS A 288 -10.00 9.39 12.87
CA HIS A 288 -9.48 10.28 13.90
C HIS A 288 -10.45 10.30 15.08
N GLU A 289 -9.93 9.93 16.25
CA GLU A 289 -10.73 9.79 17.49
C GLU A 289 -11.96 8.86 17.26
N ASP A 290 -13.15 9.43 17.29
CA ASP A 290 -14.43 8.73 17.11
C ASP A 290 -15.10 9.05 15.76
N ILE A 291 -14.34 9.52 14.78
CA ILE A 291 -14.85 9.78 13.43
C ILE A 291 -14.14 8.88 12.42
N ALA A 292 -14.93 8.20 11.58
CA ALA A 292 -14.48 7.53 10.37
C ALA A 292 -15.00 8.30 9.14
N LEU A 293 -14.09 8.71 8.26
CA LEU A 293 -14.43 9.45 7.04
C LEU A 293 -14.10 8.61 5.82
N VAL A 294 -15.02 8.53 4.86
CA VAL A 294 -14.80 8.04 3.50
C VAL A 294 -15.09 9.12 2.47
N CYS A 295 -14.31 9.12 1.37
CA CYS A 295 -14.40 10.15 0.34
C CYS A 295 -14.70 9.51 -1.01
N GLY A 296 -15.96 9.52 -1.43
CA GLY A 296 -16.42 8.90 -2.66
C GLY A 296 -16.52 9.88 -3.83
N TYR A 297 -16.31 9.39 -5.05
CA TYR A 297 -16.25 10.22 -6.26
C TYR A 297 -17.60 10.72 -6.72
N TRP A 298 -18.63 9.84 -6.73
CA TRP A 298 -19.96 10.16 -7.26
C TRP A 298 -20.90 10.67 -6.17
N ALA A 299 -20.91 9.97 -5.04
CA ALA A 299 -21.84 10.23 -3.94
C ALA A 299 -21.23 11.11 -2.83
N GLY A 300 -19.99 11.62 -3.04
CA GLY A 300 -19.35 12.55 -2.12
C GLY A 300 -18.72 11.88 -0.89
N SER A 301 -18.46 12.67 0.13
CA SER A 301 -17.86 12.21 1.39
C SER A 301 -18.89 12.02 2.47
N ARG A 302 -18.63 11.04 3.35
CA ARG A 302 -19.44 10.76 4.56
C ARG A 302 -18.55 10.58 5.76
N ALA A 303 -18.89 11.29 6.85
CA ALA A 303 -18.30 11.05 8.15
C ALA A 303 -19.28 10.26 9.02
N ILE A 304 -18.74 9.27 9.71
CA ILE A 304 -19.44 8.36 10.59
C ILE A 304 -18.97 8.65 12.03
N LYS A 305 -19.89 8.94 12.92
CA LYS A 305 -19.62 9.03 14.35
C LYS A 305 -19.62 7.64 14.94
N LEU A 306 -18.50 7.25 15.50
CA LEU A 306 -18.34 5.98 16.19
C LEU A 306 -18.81 6.15 17.64
N GLY A 307 -19.81 5.39 18.06
CA GLY A 307 -20.35 5.42 19.41
C GLY A 307 -19.39 4.88 20.47
N GLU A 308 -19.80 4.91 21.72
CA GLU A 308 -18.99 4.33 22.82
C GLU A 308 -18.87 2.82 22.71
N GLU A 309 -19.98 2.14 22.36
CA GLU A 309 -19.98 0.68 22.19
C GLU A 309 -19.41 0.29 20.82
N PRO A 310 -18.69 -0.84 20.72
CA PRO A 310 -18.07 -1.30 19.49
C PRO A 310 -19.05 -1.45 18.31
N GLU A 311 -20.30 -1.76 18.58
CA GLU A 311 -21.37 -1.97 17.59
C GLU A 311 -22.13 -0.68 17.23
N SER A 312 -21.80 0.46 17.85
CA SER A 312 -22.52 1.70 17.65
C SER A 312 -21.80 2.63 16.66
N ALA A 313 -22.50 3.03 15.60
CA ALA A 313 -22.03 4.02 14.64
C ALA A 313 -23.22 4.69 13.94
N ASP A 314 -23.14 6.00 13.77
CA ASP A 314 -24.17 6.81 13.13
C ASP A 314 -23.58 7.73 12.07
N LEU A 315 -24.36 8.11 11.06
CA LEU A 315 -23.98 9.12 10.11
C LEU A 315 -23.84 10.49 10.82
N LEU A 316 -22.64 11.08 10.78
CA LEU A 316 -22.39 12.38 11.37
C LEU A 316 -22.77 13.51 10.38
N TRP A 317 -22.25 13.41 9.15
CA TRP A 317 -22.57 14.32 8.04
C TRP A 317 -22.26 13.67 6.70
N GLU A 318 -22.85 14.22 5.63
CA GLU A 318 -22.53 13.90 4.25
C GLU A 318 -22.43 15.16 3.40
N GLU A 319 -21.51 15.16 2.42
CA GLU A 319 -21.30 16.27 1.48
C GLU A 319 -20.96 15.72 0.09
N ASN A 320 -21.75 16.07 -0.92
CA ASN A 320 -21.65 15.53 -2.27
C ASN A 320 -21.39 16.55 -3.36
N ARG A 321 -21.15 17.83 -3.02
CA ARG A 321 -20.92 18.92 -3.97
C ARG A 321 -19.43 19.23 -4.14
N TYR A 322 -18.65 19.21 -3.05
CA TYR A 322 -17.28 19.72 -2.99
C TYR A 322 -16.25 18.72 -2.49
N LEU A 323 -16.68 17.62 -1.92
CA LEU A 323 -15.79 16.65 -1.26
C LEU A 323 -15.89 15.28 -1.95
N ARG A 324 -15.41 15.24 -3.21
CA ARG A 324 -15.55 14.08 -4.11
C ARG A 324 -14.19 13.59 -4.57
N GLY A 325 -13.60 12.69 -3.78
CA GLY A 325 -12.34 12.06 -4.09
C GLY A 325 -12.50 10.75 -4.88
N LEU A 326 -11.52 10.37 -5.69
CA LEU A 326 -11.49 9.10 -6.40
C LEU A 326 -10.31 8.24 -5.95
N MET A 327 -9.18 8.30 -6.66
CA MET A 327 -8.00 7.46 -6.41
C MET A 327 -7.02 8.13 -5.44
N ALA A 328 -6.97 9.48 -5.46
CA ALA A 328 -6.11 10.22 -4.55
C ALA A 328 -6.53 9.98 -3.09
N GLN A 329 -5.56 9.59 -2.28
CA GLN A 329 -5.80 9.33 -0.87
C GLN A 329 -5.87 10.64 -0.11
N PRO A 330 -6.96 10.92 0.62
CA PRO A 330 -7.02 12.10 1.48
C PRO A 330 -6.01 11.98 2.62
N ILE A 331 -5.51 13.13 3.08
CA ILE A 331 -4.63 13.20 4.25
C ILE A 331 -5.29 14.08 5.32
N TYR A 332 -5.01 13.76 6.58
CA TYR A 332 -5.58 14.45 7.75
C TYR A 332 -4.48 15.07 8.60
N ARG A 333 -4.74 16.28 9.14
CA ARG A 333 -3.90 16.89 10.18
C ARG A 333 -4.70 17.93 11.00
N ASP A 334 -4.59 17.84 12.30
CA ASP A 334 -5.05 18.85 13.27
C ASP A 334 -6.50 19.33 13.06
N GLY A 335 -7.43 18.40 12.82
CA GLY A 335 -8.85 18.67 12.61
C GLY A 335 -9.27 18.89 11.15
N TYR A 336 -8.32 18.94 10.22
CA TYR A 336 -8.58 19.25 8.82
C TYR A 336 -8.19 18.10 7.89
N VAL A 337 -8.99 17.95 6.83
CA VAL A 337 -8.75 16.97 5.77
C VAL A 337 -8.42 17.69 4.49
N TYR A 338 -7.44 17.17 3.77
CA TYR A 338 -7.03 17.65 2.45
C TYR A 338 -7.29 16.55 1.43
N LEU A 339 -8.25 16.79 0.57
CA LEU A 339 -8.79 15.86 -0.41
C LEU A 339 -8.61 16.39 -1.82
N LEU A 340 -8.10 15.61 -2.74
CA LEU A 340 -8.14 15.98 -4.16
C LEU A 340 -9.56 15.78 -4.70
N ASP A 341 -10.34 16.86 -4.77
CA ASP A 341 -11.70 16.83 -5.36
C ASP A 341 -11.63 16.75 -6.89
N LYS A 342 -12.54 16.01 -7.48
CA LYS A 342 -12.58 15.76 -8.93
C LYS A 342 -12.70 17.02 -9.80
N GLN A 343 -13.13 18.13 -9.24
CA GLN A 343 -13.40 19.37 -9.99
C GLN A 343 -12.58 20.56 -9.50
N TYR A 344 -12.33 20.64 -8.20
CA TYR A 344 -11.79 21.84 -7.57
C TYR A 344 -10.30 21.73 -7.23
N GLY A 345 -9.70 20.51 -7.38
CA GLY A 345 -8.32 20.28 -7.00
C GLY A 345 -8.17 19.96 -5.51
N LEU A 346 -7.01 20.25 -4.94
CA LEU A 346 -6.78 20.02 -3.51
C LEU A 346 -7.70 20.90 -2.69
N THR A 347 -8.56 20.28 -1.90
CA THR A 347 -9.63 20.92 -1.14
C THR A 347 -9.43 20.67 0.34
N CYS A 348 -9.39 21.72 1.15
CA CYS A 348 -9.34 21.66 2.60
C CYS A 348 -10.71 21.80 3.22
N PHE A 349 -11.03 20.96 4.21
CA PHE A 349 -12.28 21.02 4.96
C PHE A 349 -12.11 20.54 6.41
N GLU A 350 -13.02 20.96 7.28
CA GLU A 350 -13.08 20.52 8.68
C GLU A 350 -13.62 19.09 8.77
N LEU A 351 -12.91 18.19 9.47
CA LEU A 351 -13.36 16.80 9.64
C LEU A 351 -14.70 16.69 10.39
N GLN A 352 -14.90 17.52 11.41
CA GLN A 352 -16.09 17.47 12.28
C GLN A 352 -17.39 17.86 11.57
N THR A 353 -17.32 18.75 10.59
CA THR A 353 -18.51 19.38 9.99
C THR A 353 -18.63 19.15 8.49
N GLY A 354 -17.56 18.72 7.80
CA GLY A 354 -17.49 18.70 6.35
C GLY A 354 -17.44 20.09 5.70
N LYS A 355 -17.27 21.16 6.49
CA LYS A 355 -17.24 22.53 5.99
C LYS A 355 -15.96 22.78 5.20
N LYS A 356 -16.11 23.02 3.88
CA LYS A 356 -15.03 23.43 3.01
C LYS A 356 -14.50 24.81 3.41
N LEU A 357 -13.17 24.94 3.50
CA LEU A 357 -12.47 26.20 3.75
C LEU A 357 -11.97 26.82 2.46
N TRP A 358 -11.24 26.06 1.64
CA TRP A 358 -10.68 26.52 0.38
C TRP A 358 -10.44 25.37 -0.60
N ASP A 359 -10.09 25.67 -1.84
CA ASP A 359 -9.50 24.77 -2.84
C ASP A 359 -8.34 25.46 -3.57
N ASP A 360 -7.40 24.65 -4.12
CA ASP A 360 -6.21 25.15 -4.81
C ASP A 360 -6.42 25.48 -6.29
N LYS A 361 -7.66 25.38 -6.78
CA LYS A 361 -8.05 25.64 -8.18
C LYS A 361 -7.26 24.79 -9.19
N ASN A 362 -6.95 23.56 -8.84
CA ASN A 362 -6.18 22.57 -9.63
C ASN A 362 -4.71 22.99 -9.87
N THR A 363 -4.08 23.62 -8.88
CA THR A 363 -2.64 23.98 -8.94
C THR A 363 -1.77 22.75 -8.72
N LEU A 364 -2.09 21.88 -7.73
CA LEU A 364 -1.31 20.70 -7.42
C LEU A 364 -1.27 19.72 -8.58
N THR A 365 -2.40 19.49 -9.23
CA THR A 365 -2.51 18.65 -10.41
C THR A 365 -3.53 19.25 -11.39
N PRO A 366 -3.27 19.22 -12.70
CA PRO A 366 -4.19 19.76 -13.69
C PRO A 366 -5.56 19.10 -13.61
N ARG A 367 -6.58 19.88 -13.94
CA ARG A 367 -7.94 19.36 -14.06
C ARG A 367 -8.02 18.28 -15.14
N GLY A 368 -8.60 17.14 -14.80
CA GLY A 368 -8.79 16.02 -15.70
C GLY A 368 -10.10 15.28 -15.42
N ARG A 369 -10.38 14.24 -16.21
CA ARG A 369 -11.51 13.35 -15.95
C ARG A 369 -11.34 12.61 -14.62
N ASN A 370 -10.12 12.12 -14.35
CA ASN A 370 -9.75 11.40 -13.15
C ASN A 370 -8.46 12.02 -12.58
N PRO A 371 -8.53 13.20 -11.92
CA PRO A 371 -7.35 13.81 -11.36
C PRO A 371 -6.75 12.90 -10.29
N GLN A 372 -5.43 12.76 -10.29
CA GLN A 372 -4.69 11.93 -9.35
C GLN A 372 -3.47 12.67 -8.80
N ALA A 373 -3.23 12.50 -7.51
CA ALA A 373 -1.98 12.81 -6.86
C ALA A 373 -1.80 11.90 -5.65
N SER A 374 -0.60 11.38 -5.49
CA SER A 374 -0.19 10.69 -4.26
C SER A 374 0.42 11.70 -3.31
N ILE A 375 -0.27 12.01 -2.23
CA ILE A 375 0.07 13.10 -1.31
C ILE A 375 0.53 12.51 0.02
N VAL A 376 1.65 13.00 0.56
CA VAL A 376 2.15 12.62 1.88
C VAL A 376 2.49 13.84 2.71
N TRP A 377 2.22 13.75 4.02
CA TRP A 377 2.74 14.70 4.99
C TRP A 377 4.23 14.49 5.21
N LEU A 378 4.98 15.58 5.25
CA LEU A 378 6.37 15.57 5.68
C LEU A 378 6.45 15.80 7.20
N ASN A 379 7.02 14.82 7.91
CA ASN A 379 7.42 14.97 9.30
C ASN A 379 8.96 15.17 9.30
N GLU A 380 9.38 16.39 9.02
CA GLU A 380 10.79 16.72 8.86
C GLU A 380 11.47 16.91 10.20
N GLU A 381 12.66 16.34 10.34
CA GLU A 381 13.47 16.49 11.55
C GLU A 381 13.81 17.96 11.82
N GLY A 382 13.65 18.40 13.08
CA GLY A 382 13.95 19.77 13.49
C GLY A 382 12.96 20.85 13.07
N ARG A 383 11.89 20.52 12.31
CA ARG A 383 10.83 21.46 11.98
C ARG A 383 9.66 21.37 12.95
N THR A 384 9.16 22.54 13.35
CA THR A 384 7.97 22.67 14.22
C THR A 384 6.70 22.94 13.42
N ASP A 385 6.82 23.58 12.24
CA ASP A 385 5.72 23.77 11.30
C ASP A 385 5.46 22.48 10.53
N ARG A 386 4.40 21.79 10.88
CA ARG A 386 4.04 20.47 10.33
C ARG A 386 3.10 20.59 9.13
N ASN A 387 3.27 21.61 8.29
CA ASN A 387 2.35 21.99 7.22
C ASN A 387 2.88 21.71 5.80
N ARG A 388 4.01 20.99 5.68
CA ARG A 388 4.57 20.64 4.37
C ARG A 388 4.07 19.28 3.88
N ILE A 389 3.84 19.23 2.58
CA ILE A 389 3.48 18.01 1.84
C ILE A 389 4.42 17.81 0.66
N LEU A 390 4.59 16.56 0.28
CA LEU A 390 5.14 16.17 -1.00
C LEU A 390 4.10 15.37 -1.77
N ALA A 391 3.90 15.71 -3.06
CA ALA A 391 2.93 15.02 -3.89
C ALA A 391 3.56 14.60 -5.21
N LEU A 392 3.22 13.39 -5.68
CA LEU A 392 3.44 12.96 -7.06
C LEU A 392 2.10 13.06 -7.80
N ASN A 393 1.97 13.97 -8.77
CA ASN A 393 0.73 14.17 -9.51
C ASN A 393 0.61 13.24 -10.74
N ALA A 394 -0.56 13.26 -11.39
CA ALA A 394 -0.86 12.39 -12.54
C ALA A 394 0.07 12.64 -13.74
N GLU A 395 0.65 13.84 -13.86
CA GLU A 395 1.60 14.18 -14.92
C GLU A 395 3.01 13.64 -14.64
N GLY A 396 3.24 13.03 -13.48
CA GLY A 396 4.56 12.52 -13.06
C GLY A 396 5.49 13.60 -12.52
N GLU A 397 4.92 14.68 -11.98
CA GLU A 397 5.65 15.75 -11.33
C GLU A 397 5.62 15.57 -9.81
N LEU A 398 6.78 15.72 -9.17
CA LEU A 398 6.85 15.94 -7.74
C LEU A 398 6.56 17.41 -7.45
N VAL A 399 5.71 17.66 -6.47
CA VAL A 399 5.34 19.00 -6.00
C VAL A 399 5.57 19.06 -4.50
N LEU A 400 6.46 19.94 -4.08
CA LEU A 400 6.69 20.29 -2.69
C LEU A 400 5.86 21.54 -2.38
N ALA A 401 5.06 21.48 -1.32
CA ALA A 401 4.17 22.58 -0.98
C ALA A 401 3.95 22.69 0.53
N THR A 402 3.49 23.85 0.97
CA THR A 402 2.86 24.03 2.29
C THR A 402 1.35 24.03 2.15
N THR A 403 0.66 23.45 3.12
CA THR A 403 -0.80 23.47 3.19
C THR A 403 -1.27 23.56 4.63
N SER A 404 -2.28 24.38 4.87
CA SER A 404 -2.88 24.63 6.17
C SER A 404 -4.35 24.98 5.99
N PRO A 405 -5.14 25.17 7.07
CA PRO A 405 -6.51 25.70 6.96
C PRO A 405 -6.60 27.07 6.27
N ASP A 406 -5.49 27.84 6.22
CA ASP A 406 -5.45 29.17 5.63
C ASP A 406 -5.18 29.15 4.10
N GLY A 407 -4.62 28.02 3.56
CA GLY A 407 -4.38 27.92 2.14
C GLY A 407 -3.31 26.90 1.72
N PHE A 408 -3.01 26.93 0.42
CA PHE A 408 -2.00 26.11 -0.25
C PHE A 408 -0.96 27.02 -0.91
N SER A 409 0.32 26.65 -0.82
CA SER A 409 1.40 27.35 -1.49
C SER A 409 2.46 26.36 -2.00
N GLU A 410 2.61 26.32 -3.31
CA GLU A 410 3.67 25.54 -3.97
C GLU A 410 5.04 26.15 -3.67
N GLN A 411 6.03 25.32 -3.36
CA GLN A 411 7.41 25.72 -3.07
C GLN A 411 8.37 25.30 -4.19
N ALA A 412 8.21 24.05 -4.67
CA ALA A 412 9.03 23.54 -5.77
C ALA A 412 8.26 22.47 -6.57
N ARG A 413 8.63 22.33 -7.85
CA ARG A 413 8.06 21.33 -8.77
C ARG A 413 9.15 20.78 -9.68
N SER A 414 9.14 19.47 -9.93
CA SER A 414 10.04 18.82 -10.88
C SER A 414 9.37 17.61 -11.52
N LYS A 415 9.49 17.50 -12.85
CA LYS A 415 9.10 16.30 -13.58
C LYS A 415 10.10 15.19 -13.32
N ILE A 416 9.66 14.03 -12.84
CA ILE A 416 10.55 12.90 -12.53
C ILE A 416 10.25 11.64 -13.33
N ILE A 417 9.03 11.52 -13.87
CA ILE A 417 8.60 10.35 -14.63
C ILE A 417 7.50 10.70 -15.62
N ASP A 418 7.18 9.79 -16.54
CA ASP A 418 6.02 9.90 -17.43
C ASP A 418 4.72 9.89 -16.62
N PRO A 419 3.59 10.32 -17.21
CA PRO A 419 2.29 10.31 -16.53
C PRO A 419 1.99 8.97 -15.84
N THR A 420 1.52 9.04 -14.60
CA THR A 420 1.30 7.85 -13.79
C THR A 420 0.17 8.01 -12.78
N TRP A 421 -0.48 6.89 -12.44
CA TRP A 421 -1.39 6.77 -11.30
C TRP A 421 -0.82 5.84 -10.21
N ALA A 422 0.34 5.25 -10.44
CA ALA A 422 0.99 4.40 -9.45
C ALA A 422 1.49 5.23 -8.26
N HIS A 423 1.34 4.68 -7.06
CA HIS A 423 1.78 5.35 -5.84
C HIS A 423 3.29 5.18 -5.63
N PRO A 424 4.02 6.28 -5.34
CA PRO A 424 5.45 6.26 -5.06
C PRO A 424 5.76 5.67 -3.68
N ALA A 425 7.04 5.38 -3.44
CA ALA A 425 7.61 5.14 -2.13
C ALA A 425 8.62 6.24 -1.76
N PHE A 426 8.75 6.52 -0.46
CA PHE A 426 9.60 7.56 0.08
C PHE A 426 10.54 6.96 1.12
N VAL A 427 11.86 7.09 0.93
CA VAL A 427 12.87 6.45 1.77
C VAL A 427 14.11 7.32 1.91
N GLY A 428 14.45 7.74 3.13
CA GLY A 428 15.59 8.63 3.38
C GLY A 428 15.41 9.95 2.63
N ASP A 429 16.31 10.26 1.69
CA ASP A 429 16.22 11.41 0.77
C ASP A 429 15.77 11.03 -0.64
N ARG A 430 15.11 9.87 -0.80
CA ARG A 430 14.75 9.30 -2.10
C ARG A 430 13.25 9.20 -2.30
N VAL A 431 12.86 9.34 -3.57
CA VAL A 431 11.54 9.01 -4.08
C VAL A 431 11.70 7.95 -5.17
N LEU A 432 10.94 6.85 -5.01
CA LEU A 432 10.81 5.84 -6.04
C LEU A 432 9.45 6.01 -6.71
N ALA A 433 9.44 6.16 -8.02
CA ALA A 433 8.23 6.33 -8.80
C ALA A 433 8.25 5.45 -10.04
N ARG A 434 7.06 5.02 -10.48
CA ARG A 434 6.93 4.21 -11.70
C ARG A 434 5.88 4.76 -12.65
N SER A 435 6.08 4.52 -13.93
CA SER A 435 5.06 4.56 -14.99
C SER A 435 4.78 3.15 -15.52
N ASP A 436 4.11 3.03 -16.67
CA ASP A 436 3.90 1.74 -17.36
C ASP A 436 5.17 1.14 -17.99
N GLN A 437 6.24 1.91 -18.08
CA GLN A 437 7.45 1.49 -18.79
C GLN A 437 8.74 1.69 -17.99
N LYS A 438 8.70 2.45 -16.92
CA LYS A 438 9.89 2.89 -16.20
C LYS A 438 9.66 2.95 -14.68
N LEU A 439 10.68 2.53 -13.94
CA LEU A 439 10.85 2.75 -12.52
C LEU A 439 12.08 3.59 -12.28
N VAL A 440 11.97 4.67 -11.53
CA VAL A 440 13.09 5.58 -11.22
C VAL A 440 13.28 5.73 -9.72
N CYS A 441 14.53 5.95 -9.32
CA CYS A 441 14.91 6.43 -8.00
C CYS A 441 15.49 7.84 -8.17
N VAL A 442 14.85 8.81 -7.53
CA VAL A 442 15.23 10.22 -7.60
C VAL A 442 15.67 10.67 -6.23
N ARG A 443 16.74 11.45 -6.17
CA ARG A 443 17.22 12.05 -4.92
C ARG A 443 16.67 13.45 -4.73
N LEU A 444 16.17 13.72 -3.53
CA LEU A 444 15.68 15.03 -3.12
C LEU A 444 16.81 15.85 -2.49
N PRO A 445 16.90 17.17 -2.77
CA PRO A 445 17.79 18.07 -2.07
C PRO A 445 17.43 18.17 -0.58
N VAL A 446 18.42 18.04 0.28
CA VAL A 446 18.30 18.16 1.73
C VAL A 446 18.88 19.50 2.14
N ALA A 447 18.18 20.22 3.04
CA ALA A 447 18.69 21.46 3.60
C ALA A 447 19.77 21.15 4.67
N ASP A 448 20.76 22.03 4.74
CA ASP A 448 21.85 21.96 5.73
C ASP A 448 21.37 22.08 7.20
#